data_026dc7072528983a029c7b19d1c178d6
#
_entry.id   026dc7072528983a029c7b19d1c178d6
#
_cell.length_a   1.000
_cell.length_b   1.000
_cell.length_c   1.000
_cell.angle_alpha   90.00
_cell.angle_beta   90.00
_cell.angle_gamma   90.00
#
_symmetry.space_group_name_H-M   'P 1'
#
loop_
_entity.id
_entity.type
_entity.pdbx_description
1 polymer ?
#
loop_
_entity_poly.entity_id
_entity_poly.type
_entity_poly.pdbx_seq_one_letter_code
_entity_poly.pdbx_strand_id
1 'polypeptide(L)'
;MIEKILKKIDEYECICLYRHVNPDYDAFGSQFGMYDLIQNTFENKEVYFAGDFSSDLVAKYQFTGEINEPNFEKPTLGIVLDTANQERIDGDISLCKEIIKIDHHIVVDSYGNLNLEDSTASSCSQIVALFLKNKRVKLSSFGAEALYMGIIGDTNRFMYSATDERTFEAAMYLYNYDFDMQALYERMYMKHVKDLKVNAFILNHYIEDEGVAYYVLKDEDLKYLNISRERGSDFVNLLSSVDEYKVWLAITENTKDHNWRVSMRSRHIPVNEIANKYRGGGHAFASGATLLSLDELPLLLNDIKERINE
;
A
#
# COMPACT_ATOMS: atom_id res chain seq x y z
N MET A 1 -23.82 -5.29 -2.41
CA MET A 1 -23.06 -4.91 -1.21
C MET A 1 -22.99 -3.40 -1.07
N ILE A 2 -22.59 -2.64 -2.06
CA ILE A 2 -22.44 -1.17 -2.04
C ILE A 2 -23.67 -0.46 -1.45
N GLU A 3 -24.89 -0.77 -1.89
CA GLU A 3 -26.13 -0.17 -1.35
C GLU A 3 -26.29 -0.40 0.17
N LYS A 4 -25.85 -1.56 0.69
CA LYS A 4 -25.91 -1.83 2.13
C LYS A 4 -24.91 -0.96 2.89
N ILE A 5 -23.72 -0.76 2.32
CA ILE A 5 -22.69 0.10 2.89
C ILE A 5 -23.16 1.55 2.91
N LEU A 6 -23.65 2.06 1.78
CA LEU A 6 -24.19 3.43 1.70
C LEU A 6 -25.34 3.67 2.68
N LYS A 7 -26.25 2.69 2.83
CA LYS A 7 -27.30 2.75 3.84
C LYS A 7 -26.72 2.79 5.26
N LYS A 8 -25.71 1.97 5.54
CA LYS A 8 -25.08 1.94 6.85
C LYS A 8 -24.36 3.26 7.16
N ILE A 9 -23.67 3.86 6.20
CA ILE A 9 -23.09 5.20 6.32
C ILE A 9 -24.16 6.24 6.66
N ASP A 10 -25.32 6.16 6.02
CA ASP A 10 -26.44 7.10 6.26
C ASP A 10 -27.00 7.01 7.70
N GLU A 11 -27.00 5.81 8.31
CA GLU A 11 -27.49 5.55 9.67
C GLU A 11 -26.63 6.16 10.79
N TYR A 12 -25.36 6.48 10.53
CA TYR A 12 -24.42 6.98 11.53
C TYR A 12 -24.06 8.45 11.31
N GLU A 13 -24.08 9.25 12.38
CA GLU A 13 -23.58 10.63 12.37
C GLU A 13 -22.05 10.65 12.40
N CYS A 14 -21.44 9.81 13.27
CA CYS A 14 -19.98 9.73 13.45
C CYS A 14 -19.40 8.51 12.71
N ILE A 15 -18.34 8.75 11.95
CA ILE A 15 -17.64 7.74 11.15
C ILE A 15 -16.14 7.89 11.37
N CYS A 16 -15.45 6.78 11.63
CA CYS A 16 -13.99 6.75 11.72
C CYS A 16 -13.41 5.86 10.62
N LEU A 17 -12.48 6.41 9.84
CA LEU A 17 -11.83 5.74 8.73
C LEU A 17 -10.46 5.22 9.15
N TYR A 18 -10.26 3.93 8.99
CA TYR A 18 -9.04 3.20 9.32
C TYR A 18 -8.36 2.67 8.05
N ARG A 19 -7.10 2.38 8.14
CA ARG A 19 -6.25 1.72 7.15
C ARG A 19 -5.17 0.88 7.85
N HIS A 20 -4.31 0.21 7.09
CA HIS A 20 -3.23 -0.58 7.67
C HIS A 20 -2.05 0.27 8.16
N VAL A 21 -1.26 -0.29 9.10
CA VAL A 21 0.03 0.26 9.53
C VAL A 21 1.04 0.28 8.37
N ASN A 22 1.96 1.25 8.36
CA ASN A 22 2.91 1.50 7.26
C ASN A 22 2.18 1.67 5.92
N PRO A 23 1.31 2.67 5.82
CA PRO A 23 0.43 2.86 4.68
C PRO A 23 1.19 3.17 3.41
N ASP A 24 0.65 2.68 2.30
CA ASP A 24 1.07 2.99 0.95
C ASP A 24 0.09 3.95 0.26
N TYR A 25 0.21 4.07 -1.06
CA TYR A 25 -0.66 4.95 -1.84
C TYR A 25 -2.12 4.48 -1.88
N ASP A 26 -2.38 3.17 -1.82
CA ASP A 26 -3.74 2.66 -1.85
C ASP A 26 -4.43 2.82 -0.49
N ALA A 27 -3.72 2.56 0.60
CA ALA A 27 -4.22 2.78 1.95
C ALA A 27 -4.64 4.25 2.17
N PHE A 28 -3.81 5.22 1.79
CA PHE A 28 -4.17 6.63 1.85
C PHE A 28 -5.20 7.03 0.80
N GLY A 29 -5.07 6.54 -0.43
CA GLY A 29 -5.97 6.86 -1.52
C GLY A 29 -7.41 6.44 -1.22
N SER A 30 -7.59 5.21 -0.74
CA SER A 30 -8.90 4.70 -0.35
C SER A 30 -9.46 5.41 0.89
N GLN A 31 -8.63 5.73 1.89
CA GLN A 31 -9.05 6.44 3.09
C GLN A 31 -9.51 7.88 2.78
N PHE A 32 -8.71 8.65 2.04
CA PHE A 32 -9.07 10.02 1.65
C PHE A 32 -10.22 10.05 0.64
N GLY A 33 -10.24 9.10 -0.30
CA GLY A 33 -11.34 8.97 -1.25
C GLY A 33 -12.66 8.64 -0.57
N MET A 34 -12.67 7.74 0.41
CA MET A 34 -13.87 7.41 1.20
C MET A 34 -14.33 8.61 2.04
N TYR A 35 -13.40 9.34 2.65
CA TYR A 35 -13.69 10.58 3.35
C TYR A 35 -14.44 11.56 2.46
N ASP A 36 -13.86 11.87 1.31
CA ASP A 36 -14.42 12.83 0.36
C ASP A 36 -15.79 12.38 -0.18
N LEU A 37 -15.91 11.08 -0.49
CA LEU A 37 -17.18 10.48 -0.91
C LEU A 37 -18.27 10.68 0.15
N ILE A 38 -17.97 10.42 1.43
CA ILE A 38 -18.94 10.58 2.51
C ILE A 38 -19.33 12.05 2.66
N GLN A 39 -18.36 12.96 2.70
CA GLN A 39 -18.60 14.39 2.89
C GLN A 39 -19.42 15.01 1.75
N ASN A 40 -19.25 14.54 0.51
CA ASN A 40 -19.97 15.07 -0.64
C ASN A 40 -21.32 14.40 -0.90
N THR A 41 -21.55 13.19 -0.35
CA THR A 41 -22.76 12.40 -0.60
C THR A 41 -23.80 12.55 0.50
N PHE A 42 -23.36 12.67 1.76
CA PHE A 42 -24.23 12.66 2.93
C PHE A 42 -24.13 13.98 3.68
N GLU A 43 -25.25 14.44 4.22
CA GLU A 43 -25.30 15.64 5.05
C GLU A 43 -25.02 15.30 6.52
N ASN A 44 -24.45 16.26 7.25
CA ASN A 44 -24.25 16.19 8.71
C ASN A 44 -23.44 14.97 9.19
N LYS A 45 -22.38 14.61 8.48
CA LYS A 45 -21.44 13.56 8.89
C LYS A 45 -20.20 14.15 9.53
N GLU A 46 -19.85 13.64 10.72
CA GLU A 46 -18.58 13.86 11.39
C GLU A 46 -17.66 12.70 11.00
N VAL A 47 -16.67 12.97 10.15
CA VAL A 47 -15.76 11.94 9.65
C VAL A 47 -14.36 12.18 10.19
N TYR A 48 -13.81 11.16 10.83
CA TYR A 48 -12.51 11.15 11.50
C TYR A 48 -11.55 10.20 10.80
N PHE A 49 -10.26 10.46 10.99
CA PHE A 49 -9.19 9.59 10.50
C PHE A 49 -8.50 8.93 11.68
N ALA A 50 -8.31 7.61 11.61
CA ALA A 50 -7.40 6.88 12.49
C ALA A 50 -6.08 6.60 11.78
N GLY A 51 -5.03 6.42 12.57
CA GLY A 51 -3.70 6.02 12.12
C GLY A 51 -2.66 7.13 12.14
N ASP A 52 -1.41 6.75 11.84
CA ASP A 52 -0.26 7.65 11.85
C ASP A 52 -0.15 8.42 10.52
N PHE A 53 -0.20 9.74 10.59
CA PHE A 53 -0.06 10.67 9.47
C PHE A 53 1.32 11.33 9.37
N SER A 54 2.31 10.83 10.11
CA SER A 54 3.68 11.37 10.11
C SER A 54 4.52 10.94 8.90
N SER A 55 3.99 10.08 8.02
CA SER A 55 4.75 9.55 6.90
C SER A 55 5.07 10.59 5.82
N ASP A 56 6.20 10.38 5.12
CA ASP A 56 6.59 11.20 3.96
C ASP A 56 5.53 11.19 2.84
N LEU A 57 4.69 10.16 2.76
CA LEU A 57 3.60 10.06 1.78
C LEU A 57 2.54 11.13 2.02
N VAL A 58 2.15 11.36 3.28
CA VAL A 58 1.19 12.41 3.65
C VAL A 58 1.73 13.78 3.27
N ALA A 59 3.01 14.04 3.59
CA ALA A 59 3.67 15.30 3.23
C ALA A 59 3.72 15.53 1.72
N LYS A 60 3.96 14.48 0.93
CA LYS A 60 3.95 14.53 -0.53
C LYS A 60 2.55 14.76 -1.10
N TYR A 61 1.53 14.18 -0.50
CA TYR A 61 0.16 14.32 -0.95
C TYR A 61 -0.46 15.69 -0.62
N GLN A 62 0.16 16.44 0.31
CA GLN A 62 -0.30 17.77 0.73
C GLN A 62 -1.75 17.77 1.22
N PHE A 63 -2.14 16.73 1.99
CA PHE A 63 -3.45 16.70 2.61
C PHE A 63 -3.67 17.95 3.47
N THR A 64 -4.69 18.74 3.14
CA THR A 64 -5.02 19.99 3.81
C THR A 64 -6.22 19.86 4.75
N GLY A 65 -6.82 18.67 4.86
CA GLY A 65 -7.92 18.41 5.78
C GLY A 65 -7.45 18.36 7.24
N GLU A 66 -8.36 18.64 8.15
CA GLU A 66 -8.10 18.48 9.57
C GLU A 66 -8.08 16.97 9.91
N ILE A 67 -6.98 16.51 10.51
CA ILE A 67 -6.89 15.18 11.08
C ILE A 67 -7.34 15.30 12.53
N ASN A 68 -8.62 15.03 12.77
CA ASN A 68 -9.20 15.07 14.11
C ASN A 68 -9.24 13.64 14.68
N GLU A 69 -8.89 13.51 15.96
CA GLU A 69 -9.11 12.25 16.67
C GLU A 69 -10.61 12.03 16.87
N PRO A 70 -11.10 10.79 16.70
CA PRO A 70 -12.52 10.49 16.85
C PRO A 70 -12.99 10.70 18.27
N ASN A 71 -14.14 11.37 18.41
CA ASN A 71 -14.86 11.43 19.67
C ASN A 71 -15.84 10.26 19.77
N PHE A 72 -15.46 9.21 20.51
CA PHE A 72 -16.26 7.99 20.66
C PHE A 72 -17.42 8.14 21.69
N GLU A 73 -17.76 9.34 22.15
CA GLU A 73 -18.94 9.57 23.00
C GLU A 73 -20.24 9.29 22.24
N LYS A 74 -20.25 9.44 20.90
CA LYS A 74 -21.35 9.07 20.02
C LYS A 74 -21.14 7.68 19.42
N PRO A 75 -22.24 6.94 19.08
CA PRO A 75 -22.11 5.70 18.33
C PRO A 75 -21.38 5.92 17.00
N THR A 76 -20.19 5.36 16.86
CA THR A 76 -19.31 5.55 15.72
C THR A 76 -19.27 4.31 14.82
N LEU A 77 -19.39 4.52 13.51
CA LEU A 77 -19.15 3.51 12.50
C LEU A 77 -17.66 3.50 12.13
N GLY A 78 -16.99 2.37 12.28
CA GLY A 78 -15.65 2.17 11.75
C GLY A 78 -15.71 1.69 10.30
N ILE A 79 -14.95 2.32 9.40
CA ILE A 79 -14.74 1.82 8.04
C ILE A 79 -13.25 1.56 7.89
N VAL A 80 -12.90 0.29 7.75
CA VAL A 80 -11.51 -0.15 7.59
C VAL A 80 -11.26 -0.44 6.12
N LEU A 81 -10.30 0.26 5.57
CA LEU A 81 -9.94 0.21 4.16
C LEU A 81 -8.58 -0.46 3.99
N ASP A 82 -8.43 -1.24 2.94
CA ASP A 82 -7.16 -1.81 2.50
C ASP A 82 -6.40 -2.57 3.61
N THR A 83 -7.12 -3.40 4.38
CA THR A 83 -6.50 -4.09 5.51
C THR A 83 -6.97 -5.53 5.62
N ALA A 84 -6.06 -6.48 5.34
CA ALA A 84 -6.37 -7.91 5.28
C ALA A 84 -6.82 -8.50 6.62
N ASN A 85 -6.17 -8.14 7.72
CA ASN A 85 -6.39 -8.68 9.06
C ASN A 85 -6.35 -7.61 10.15
N GLN A 86 -7.00 -7.85 11.27
CA GLN A 86 -7.15 -6.88 12.35
C GLN A 86 -5.81 -6.41 12.94
N GLU A 87 -4.81 -7.28 13.02
CA GLU A 87 -3.49 -6.96 13.60
C GLU A 87 -2.75 -5.85 12.84
N ARG A 88 -3.11 -5.62 11.58
CA ARG A 88 -2.53 -4.58 10.75
C ARG A 88 -3.28 -3.27 10.76
N ILE A 89 -4.43 -3.19 11.42
CA ILE A 89 -5.20 -1.94 11.50
C ILE A 89 -4.40 -0.89 12.29
N ASP A 90 -4.27 0.30 11.72
CA ASP A 90 -3.64 1.44 12.38
C ASP A 90 -4.69 2.20 13.20
N GLY A 91 -4.86 1.77 14.44
CA GLY A 91 -5.83 2.31 15.41
C GLY A 91 -6.67 1.23 16.09
N ASP A 92 -7.48 1.64 17.06
CA ASP A 92 -8.34 0.76 17.84
C ASP A 92 -9.78 0.78 17.34
N ILE A 93 -10.20 -0.28 16.65
CA ILE A 93 -11.56 -0.44 16.15
C ILE A 93 -12.58 -0.89 17.21
N SER A 94 -12.12 -1.34 18.40
CA SER A 94 -13.01 -1.82 19.46
C SER A 94 -13.91 -0.72 20.03
N LEU A 95 -13.55 0.53 19.79
CA LEU A 95 -14.33 1.71 20.17
C LEU A 95 -15.48 2.01 19.21
N CYS A 96 -15.52 1.37 18.04
CA CYS A 96 -16.61 1.52 17.08
C CYS A 96 -17.77 0.59 17.40
N LYS A 97 -18.99 1.06 17.18
CA LYS A 97 -20.21 0.27 17.40
C LYS A 97 -20.41 -0.82 16.35
N GLU A 98 -20.08 -0.52 15.11
CA GLU A 98 -20.08 -1.46 13.98
C GLU A 98 -18.89 -1.18 13.09
N ILE A 99 -18.43 -2.21 12.37
CA ILE A 99 -17.30 -2.16 11.47
C ILE A 99 -17.72 -2.56 10.05
N ILE A 100 -17.29 -1.78 9.09
CA ILE A 100 -17.32 -2.13 7.66
C ILE A 100 -15.87 -2.38 7.23
N LYS A 101 -15.59 -3.52 6.61
CA LYS A 101 -14.33 -3.81 5.95
C LYS A 101 -14.49 -3.63 4.44
N ILE A 102 -13.58 -2.89 3.79
CA ILE A 102 -13.48 -2.76 2.33
C ILE A 102 -12.04 -3.07 1.96
N ASP A 103 -11.82 -4.18 1.26
CA ASP A 103 -10.47 -4.72 1.08
C ASP A 103 -10.33 -5.49 -0.23
N HIS A 104 -9.13 -5.45 -0.82
CA HIS A 104 -8.80 -6.19 -2.04
C HIS A 104 -7.78 -7.32 -1.82
N HIS A 105 -7.30 -7.50 -0.60
CA HIS A 105 -6.38 -8.57 -0.29
C HIS A 105 -7.03 -9.95 -0.34
N ILE A 106 -6.21 -11.01 -0.42
CA ILE A 106 -6.67 -12.37 -0.19
C ILE A 106 -7.32 -12.44 1.19
N VAL A 107 -8.53 -12.98 1.23
CA VAL A 107 -9.34 -13.03 2.46
C VAL A 107 -8.65 -13.90 3.50
N VAL A 108 -8.26 -13.28 4.62
CA VAL A 108 -7.64 -13.92 5.77
C VAL A 108 -8.55 -13.85 6.98
N ASP A 109 -9.16 -12.68 7.22
CA ASP A 109 -9.97 -12.39 8.38
C ASP A 109 -11.11 -11.43 8.01
N SER A 110 -12.35 -11.92 8.03
CA SER A 110 -13.57 -11.13 7.74
C SER A 110 -14.13 -10.54 9.03
N TYR A 111 -13.41 -9.61 9.64
CA TYR A 111 -13.70 -9.02 10.96
C TYR A 111 -14.81 -7.97 10.99
N GLY A 112 -15.28 -7.50 9.85
CA GLY A 112 -16.35 -6.50 9.77
C GLY A 112 -17.75 -7.06 10.02
N ASN A 113 -18.67 -6.24 10.52
CA ASN A 113 -20.10 -6.55 10.49
C ASN A 113 -20.65 -6.60 9.05
N LEU A 114 -20.04 -5.81 8.16
CA LEU A 114 -20.18 -5.90 6.71
C LEU A 114 -18.77 -5.98 6.10
N ASN A 115 -18.56 -6.95 5.20
CA ASN A 115 -17.30 -7.14 4.50
C ASN A 115 -17.53 -7.04 2.99
N LEU A 116 -16.89 -6.08 2.35
CA LEU A 116 -16.74 -5.96 0.91
C LEU A 116 -15.31 -6.33 0.55
N GLU A 117 -15.08 -7.59 0.31
CA GLU A 117 -13.77 -8.18 0.02
C GLU A 117 -13.77 -8.66 -1.42
N ASP A 118 -12.88 -8.11 -2.24
CA ASP A 118 -12.71 -8.48 -3.65
C ASP A 118 -11.23 -8.64 -3.99
N SER A 119 -10.71 -9.85 -3.78
CA SER A 119 -9.31 -10.18 -4.05
C SER A 119 -8.93 -10.19 -5.54
N THR A 120 -9.90 -9.93 -6.42
CA THR A 120 -9.65 -9.76 -7.86
C THR A 120 -9.58 -8.28 -8.27
N ALA A 121 -9.91 -7.36 -7.38
CA ALA A 121 -9.73 -5.93 -7.61
C ALA A 121 -8.23 -5.57 -7.55
N SER A 122 -7.80 -4.63 -8.36
CA SER A 122 -6.40 -4.20 -8.40
C SER A 122 -5.98 -3.37 -7.20
N SER A 123 -6.95 -2.77 -6.49
CA SER A 123 -6.74 -1.92 -5.32
C SER A 123 -8.04 -1.70 -4.55
N CYS A 124 -7.95 -1.33 -3.27
CA CYS A 124 -9.09 -0.89 -2.48
C CYS A 124 -9.69 0.42 -3.05
N SER A 125 -8.84 1.32 -3.53
CA SER A 125 -9.24 2.56 -4.21
C SER A 125 -10.08 2.28 -5.47
N GLN A 126 -9.79 1.22 -6.22
CA GLN A 126 -10.66 0.77 -7.32
C GLN A 126 -12.05 0.40 -6.81
N ILE A 127 -12.14 -0.37 -5.71
CA ILE A 127 -13.43 -0.77 -5.12
C ILE A 127 -14.23 0.46 -4.73
N VAL A 128 -13.60 1.42 -4.04
CA VAL A 128 -14.26 2.68 -3.62
C VAL A 128 -14.68 3.52 -4.82
N ALA A 129 -13.84 3.65 -5.85
CA ALA A 129 -14.18 4.40 -7.06
C ALA A 129 -15.41 3.83 -7.79
N LEU A 130 -15.58 2.51 -7.78
CA LEU A 130 -16.74 1.86 -8.38
C LEU A 130 -18.07 2.15 -7.64
N PHE A 131 -18.04 2.78 -6.45
CA PHE A 131 -19.26 3.30 -5.80
C PHE A 131 -19.91 4.41 -6.64
N LEU A 132 -19.14 5.10 -7.50
CA LEU A 132 -19.63 6.10 -8.45
C LEU A 132 -20.60 5.55 -9.52
N LYS A 133 -20.70 4.23 -9.67
CA LYS A 133 -21.78 3.59 -10.45
C LYS A 133 -23.16 3.92 -9.87
N ASN A 134 -23.26 4.19 -8.58
CA ASN A 134 -24.46 4.70 -7.97
C ASN A 134 -24.52 6.22 -8.16
N LYS A 135 -25.48 6.68 -8.97
CA LYS A 135 -25.64 8.10 -9.33
C LYS A 135 -25.89 9.05 -8.13
N ARG A 136 -26.18 8.52 -6.95
CA ARG A 136 -26.32 9.33 -5.71
C ARG A 136 -24.98 9.66 -5.08
N VAL A 137 -23.96 8.85 -5.35
CA VAL A 137 -22.61 9.05 -4.80
C VAL A 137 -21.96 10.21 -5.53
N LYS A 138 -21.38 11.11 -4.75
CA LYS A 138 -20.65 12.28 -5.22
C LYS A 138 -19.22 12.26 -4.70
N LEU A 139 -18.36 12.87 -5.47
CA LEU A 139 -16.94 13.00 -5.16
C LEU A 139 -16.50 14.41 -5.57
N SER A 140 -15.48 14.97 -4.93
CA SER A 140 -14.80 16.17 -5.41
C SER A 140 -13.54 15.80 -6.20
N SER A 141 -12.87 16.80 -6.79
CA SER A 141 -11.57 16.60 -7.45
C SER A 141 -10.51 16.05 -6.49
N PHE A 142 -10.57 16.42 -5.20
CA PHE A 142 -9.69 15.89 -4.18
C PHE A 142 -9.86 14.38 -3.98
N GLY A 143 -11.10 13.91 -3.78
CA GLY A 143 -11.37 12.48 -3.62
C GLY A 143 -11.06 11.67 -4.88
N ALA A 144 -11.31 12.26 -6.07
CA ALA A 144 -10.97 11.63 -7.34
C ALA A 144 -9.45 11.46 -7.49
N GLU A 145 -8.67 12.49 -7.17
CA GLU A 145 -7.20 12.44 -7.17
C GLU A 145 -6.69 11.40 -6.19
N ALA A 146 -7.26 11.34 -4.96
CA ALA A 146 -6.88 10.38 -3.95
C ALA A 146 -7.09 8.92 -4.42
N LEU A 147 -8.29 8.60 -4.92
CA LEU A 147 -8.58 7.26 -5.43
C LEU A 147 -7.73 6.90 -6.65
N TYR A 148 -7.51 7.85 -7.55
CA TYR A 148 -6.64 7.63 -8.70
C TYR A 148 -5.20 7.35 -8.26
N MET A 149 -4.70 8.08 -7.25
CA MET A 149 -3.39 7.82 -6.63
C MET A 149 -3.26 6.38 -6.14
N GLY A 150 -4.26 5.88 -5.40
CA GLY A 150 -4.26 4.49 -4.92
C GLY A 150 -4.22 3.48 -6.07
N ILE A 151 -5.09 3.65 -7.07
CA ILE A 151 -5.12 2.76 -8.25
C ILE A 151 -3.76 2.72 -8.94
N ILE A 152 -3.14 3.86 -9.25
CA ILE A 152 -1.84 3.86 -9.96
C ILE A 152 -0.69 3.38 -9.09
N GLY A 153 -0.80 3.52 -7.77
CA GLY A 153 0.16 2.96 -6.81
C GLY A 153 0.19 1.44 -6.88
N ASP A 154 -0.94 0.80 -6.66
CA ASP A 154 -1.07 -0.66 -6.58
C ASP A 154 -0.99 -1.38 -7.92
N THR A 155 -1.34 -0.71 -9.00
CA THR A 155 -1.18 -1.25 -10.35
C THR A 155 0.18 -0.97 -10.96
N ASN A 156 1.06 -0.25 -10.26
CA ASN A 156 2.29 0.30 -10.85
C ASN A 156 2.00 0.98 -12.20
N ARG A 157 1.06 1.91 -12.20
CA ARG A 157 0.64 2.64 -13.42
C ARG A 157 0.01 1.71 -14.46
N PHE A 158 -0.86 0.82 -14.04
CA PHE A 158 -1.58 -0.16 -14.88
C PHE A 158 -0.68 -1.24 -15.50
N MET A 159 0.53 -1.47 -14.96
CA MET A 159 1.49 -2.45 -15.49
C MET A 159 1.37 -3.82 -14.82
N TYR A 160 0.76 -3.92 -13.65
CA TYR A 160 0.63 -5.20 -12.95
C TYR A 160 -0.56 -6.02 -13.47
N SER A 161 -0.45 -7.34 -13.34
CA SER A 161 -1.43 -8.32 -13.86
C SER A 161 -2.81 -8.24 -13.20
N ALA A 162 -2.93 -7.61 -12.03
CA ALA A 162 -4.20 -7.34 -11.38
C ALA A 162 -5.02 -6.24 -12.08
N THR A 163 -4.41 -5.50 -13.03
CA THR A 163 -5.11 -4.50 -13.85
C THR A 163 -6.07 -5.18 -14.80
N ASP A 164 -7.35 -4.90 -14.67
CA ASP A 164 -8.43 -5.45 -15.48
C ASP A 164 -9.37 -4.36 -16.05
N GLU A 165 -10.43 -4.76 -16.72
CA GLU A 165 -11.44 -3.86 -17.28
C GLU A 165 -12.05 -2.94 -16.21
N ARG A 166 -12.28 -3.44 -14.99
CA ARG A 166 -12.86 -2.67 -13.89
C ARG A 166 -11.88 -1.61 -13.36
N THR A 167 -10.58 -1.89 -13.44
CA THR A 167 -9.54 -0.91 -13.09
C THR A 167 -9.60 0.28 -14.03
N PHE A 168 -9.70 0.04 -15.35
CA PHE A 168 -9.85 1.11 -16.33
C PHE A 168 -11.20 1.82 -16.22
N GLU A 169 -12.27 1.10 -15.92
CA GLU A 169 -13.59 1.69 -15.65
C GLU A 169 -13.53 2.66 -14.47
N ALA A 170 -12.93 2.23 -13.34
CA ALA A 170 -12.72 3.07 -12.17
C ALA A 170 -11.89 4.32 -12.52
N ALA A 171 -10.75 4.13 -13.20
CA ALA A 171 -9.91 5.24 -13.64
C ALA A 171 -10.65 6.22 -14.56
N MET A 172 -11.52 5.73 -15.44
CA MET A 172 -12.36 6.56 -16.33
C MET A 172 -13.37 7.40 -15.55
N TYR A 173 -14.01 6.84 -14.50
CA TYR A 173 -14.89 7.63 -13.64
C TYR A 173 -14.13 8.77 -12.98
N LEU A 174 -12.94 8.49 -12.45
CA LEU A 174 -12.11 9.48 -11.75
C LEU A 174 -11.55 10.54 -12.72
N TYR A 175 -11.20 10.17 -13.94
CA TYR A 175 -10.68 11.08 -14.96
C TYR A 175 -11.68 12.18 -15.36
N ASN A 176 -12.97 12.00 -15.13
CA ASN A 176 -13.99 13.03 -15.39
C ASN A 176 -13.98 14.18 -14.37
N TYR A 177 -13.17 14.07 -13.29
CA TYR A 177 -12.98 15.14 -12.31
C TYR A 177 -11.76 15.99 -12.69
N ASP A 178 -11.86 17.28 -12.39
CA ASP A 178 -10.80 18.24 -12.71
C ASP A 178 -9.69 18.22 -11.64
N PHE A 179 -8.72 17.32 -11.78
CA PHE A 179 -7.49 17.31 -11.01
C PHE A 179 -6.26 17.24 -11.92
N ASP A 180 -5.13 17.77 -11.45
CA ASP A 180 -3.89 17.82 -12.23
C ASP A 180 -3.16 16.46 -12.16
N MET A 181 -3.45 15.62 -13.15
CA MET A 181 -2.84 14.30 -13.26
C MET A 181 -1.32 14.37 -13.39
N GLN A 182 -0.76 15.36 -14.11
CA GLN A 182 0.68 15.49 -14.24
C GLN A 182 1.31 15.84 -12.89
N ALA A 183 0.74 16.79 -12.16
CA ALA A 183 1.22 17.13 -10.83
C ALA A 183 1.12 15.95 -9.85
N LEU A 184 0.07 15.12 -9.95
CA LEU A 184 -0.04 13.90 -9.17
C LEU A 184 1.10 12.91 -9.47
N TYR A 185 1.38 12.62 -10.75
CA TYR A 185 2.49 11.76 -11.15
C TYR A 185 3.85 12.32 -10.70
N GLU A 186 4.04 13.63 -10.78
CA GLU A 186 5.25 14.29 -10.29
C GLU A 186 5.41 14.07 -8.78
N ARG A 187 4.38 14.31 -7.99
CA ARG A 187 4.41 14.06 -6.53
C ARG A 187 4.72 12.59 -6.17
N MET A 188 4.18 11.64 -6.93
CA MET A 188 4.39 10.21 -6.65
C MET A 188 5.77 9.71 -7.08
N TYR A 189 6.26 10.13 -8.23
CA TYR A 189 7.39 9.45 -8.90
C TYR A 189 8.64 10.30 -9.11
N MET A 190 8.60 11.63 -8.90
CA MET A 190 9.81 12.44 -8.98
C MET A 190 10.78 12.07 -7.87
N LYS A 191 12.04 11.90 -8.25
CA LYS A 191 13.13 11.52 -7.35
C LYS A 191 13.99 12.72 -7.02
N HIS A 192 14.50 12.76 -5.81
CA HIS A 192 15.53 13.74 -5.46
C HIS A 192 16.87 13.40 -6.10
N VAL A 193 17.70 14.39 -6.37
CA VAL A 193 19.06 14.19 -6.89
C VAL A 193 19.89 13.24 -6.00
N LYS A 194 19.66 13.27 -4.67
CA LYS A 194 20.31 12.34 -3.75
C LYS A 194 19.99 10.86 -4.07
N ASP A 195 18.77 10.57 -4.57
CA ASP A 195 18.37 9.21 -4.90
C ASP A 195 19.10 8.68 -6.14
N LEU A 196 19.54 9.58 -7.06
CA LEU A 196 20.39 9.18 -8.18
C LEU A 196 21.77 8.68 -7.71
N LYS A 197 22.31 9.23 -6.62
CA LYS A 197 23.57 8.76 -6.02
C LYS A 197 23.38 7.38 -5.39
N VAL A 198 22.24 7.14 -4.73
CA VAL A 198 21.91 5.82 -4.18
C VAL A 198 21.74 4.81 -5.31
N ASN A 199 21.01 5.16 -6.38
CA ASN A 199 20.88 4.31 -7.56
C ASN A 199 22.24 3.95 -8.17
N ALA A 200 23.14 4.93 -8.34
CA ALA A 200 24.47 4.70 -8.86
C ALA A 200 25.29 3.78 -7.95
N PHE A 201 25.19 3.96 -6.63
CA PHE A 201 25.85 3.07 -5.67
C PHE A 201 25.35 1.63 -5.81
N ILE A 202 24.02 1.43 -5.81
CA ILE A 202 23.40 0.10 -5.94
C ILE A 202 23.83 -0.55 -7.26
N LEU A 203 23.73 0.16 -8.39
CA LEU A 203 24.13 -0.37 -9.71
C LEU A 203 25.61 -0.73 -9.83
N ASN A 204 26.47 -0.16 -9.00
CA ASN A 204 27.88 -0.54 -8.95
C ASN A 204 28.20 -1.69 -7.96
N HIS A 205 27.23 -2.07 -7.10
CA HIS A 205 27.48 -3.02 -6.00
C HIS A 205 26.45 -4.15 -5.91
N TYR A 206 25.44 -4.18 -6.81
CA TYR A 206 24.51 -5.30 -6.82
C TYR A 206 25.20 -6.59 -7.28
N ILE A 207 24.62 -7.70 -6.93
CA ILE A 207 25.14 -9.04 -7.20
C ILE A 207 24.10 -9.80 -8.02
N GLU A 208 24.57 -10.52 -9.02
CA GLU A 208 23.79 -11.41 -9.87
C GLU A 208 24.07 -12.85 -9.50
N ASP A 209 23.02 -13.67 -9.37
CA ASP A 209 23.14 -15.07 -9.02
C ASP A 209 21.98 -15.88 -9.64
N GLU A 210 22.22 -16.48 -10.82
CA GLU A 210 21.31 -17.43 -11.50
C GLU A 210 19.84 -16.94 -11.61
N GLY A 211 19.64 -15.75 -12.17
CA GLY A 211 18.29 -15.16 -12.34
C GLY A 211 17.78 -14.40 -11.13
N VAL A 212 18.57 -14.35 -10.06
CA VAL A 212 18.36 -13.51 -8.90
C VAL A 212 19.31 -12.32 -8.94
N ALA A 213 18.82 -11.11 -8.70
CA ALA A 213 19.66 -9.94 -8.51
C ALA A 213 19.41 -9.35 -7.12
N TYR A 214 20.45 -8.93 -6.41
CA TYR A 214 20.28 -8.35 -5.09
C TYR A 214 21.37 -7.35 -4.73
N TYR A 215 21.04 -6.46 -3.81
CA TYR A 215 22.04 -5.60 -3.18
C TYR A 215 21.96 -5.71 -1.66
N VAL A 216 23.07 -5.44 -1.02
CA VAL A 216 23.19 -5.42 0.44
C VAL A 216 23.64 -4.03 0.86
N LEU A 217 22.87 -3.38 1.72
CA LEU A 217 23.20 -2.10 2.34
C LEU A 217 23.52 -2.34 3.82
N LYS A 218 24.76 -2.17 4.20
CA LYS A 218 25.21 -2.17 5.58
C LYS A 218 24.96 -0.81 6.22
N ASP A 219 25.04 -0.74 7.52
CA ASP A 219 24.89 0.52 8.27
C ASP A 219 25.93 1.58 7.83
N GLU A 220 27.15 1.15 7.48
CA GLU A 220 28.17 2.04 6.90
C GLU A 220 27.78 2.62 5.54
N ASP A 221 27.11 1.82 4.68
CA ASP A 221 26.62 2.26 3.37
C ASP A 221 25.46 3.24 3.54
N LEU A 222 24.53 2.95 4.46
CA LEU A 222 23.40 3.85 4.77
C LEU A 222 23.90 5.22 5.24
N LYS A 223 24.91 5.24 6.11
CA LYS A 223 25.56 6.47 6.58
C LYS A 223 26.27 7.21 5.44
N TYR A 224 27.02 6.50 4.60
CA TYR A 224 27.72 7.10 3.45
C TYR A 224 26.72 7.72 2.45
N LEU A 225 25.61 7.04 2.19
CA LEU A 225 24.54 7.48 1.28
C LEU A 225 23.62 8.53 1.90
N ASN A 226 23.72 8.76 3.21
CA ASN A 226 22.85 9.65 3.99
C ASN A 226 21.35 9.31 3.80
N ILE A 227 21.03 8.03 3.93
CA ILE A 227 19.65 7.52 3.92
C ILE A 227 19.36 6.77 5.21
N SER A 228 18.09 6.77 5.63
CA SER A 228 17.65 5.96 6.75
C SER A 228 17.54 4.48 6.34
N ARG A 229 17.57 3.60 7.33
CA ARG A 229 17.41 2.16 7.13
C ARG A 229 16.08 1.82 6.44
N GLU A 230 15.01 2.48 6.81
CA GLU A 230 13.66 2.29 6.25
C GLU A 230 13.65 2.50 4.74
N ARG A 231 14.47 3.45 4.28
CA ARG A 231 14.60 3.75 2.85
C ARG A 231 15.44 2.74 2.06
N GLY A 232 16.09 1.81 2.73
CA GLY A 232 16.92 0.81 2.04
C GLY A 232 16.16 -0.03 1.00
N SER A 233 14.88 -0.27 1.23
CA SER A 233 14.00 -1.01 0.31
C SER A 233 13.36 -0.17 -0.80
N ASP A 234 13.38 1.17 -0.72
CA ASP A 234 12.75 2.05 -1.71
C ASP A 234 13.33 1.86 -3.12
N PHE A 235 14.55 1.36 -3.21
CA PHE A 235 15.29 1.17 -4.44
C PHE A 235 15.20 -0.25 -5.01
N VAL A 236 14.45 -1.16 -4.38
CA VAL A 236 14.37 -2.58 -4.79
C VAL A 236 13.98 -2.72 -6.26
N ASN A 237 13.06 -1.91 -6.76
CA ASN A 237 12.60 -1.94 -8.13
C ASN A 237 13.60 -1.37 -9.16
N LEU A 238 14.77 -0.89 -8.74
CA LEU A 238 15.83 -0.47 -9.65
C LEU A 238 16.29 -1.61 -10.58
N LEU A 239 16.20 -2.86 -10.10
CA LEU A 239 16.60 -4.07 -10.82
C LEU A 239 15.44 -4.74 -11.59
N SER A 240 14.22 -4.19 -11.48
CA SER A 240 13.00 -4.83 -11.99
C SER A 240 12.87 -4.88 -13.53
N SER A 241 13.60 -4.03 -14.24
CA SER A 241 13.46 -3.87 -15.70
C SER A 241 14.54 -4.64 -16.49
N VAL A 242 15.25 -5.56 -15.84
CA VAL A 242 16.26 -6.40 -16.46
C VAL A 242 15.66 -7.79 -16.77
N ASP A 243 15.73 -8.22 -18.01
CA ASP A 243 15.03 -9.44 -18.49
C ASP A 243 15.56 -10.73 -17.87
N GLU A 244 16.85 -10.76 -17.58
CA GLU A 244 17.54 -11.89 -16.98
C GLU A 244 17.11 -12.16 -15.55
N TYR A 245 16.59 -11.15 -14.83
CA TYR A 245 16.22 -11.30 -13.42
C TYR A 245 14.77 -11.71 -13.25
N LYS A 246 14.53 -12.83 -12.58
CA LYS A 246 13.21 -13.36 -12.23
C LYS A 246 12.78 -12.89 -10.83
N VAL A 247 13.77 -12.77 -9.92
CA VAL A 247 13.58 -12.29 -8.53
C VAL A 247 14.65 -11.26 -8.22
N TRP A 248 14.29 -10.20 -7.49
CA TRP A 248 15.27 -9.21 -7.04
C TRP A 248 15.02 -8.80 -5.60
N LEU A 249 16.12 -8.54 -4.86
CA LEU A 249 16.07 -8.31 -3.43
C LEU A 249 16.84 -7.05 -3.02
N ALA A 250 16.29 -6.38 -2.00
CA ALA A 250 16.97 -5.37 -1.21
C ALA A 250 17.23 -5.94 0.19
N ILE A 251 18.50 -5.98 0.62
CA ILE A 251 18.89 -6.50 1.92
C ILE A 251 19.52 -5.35 2.69
N THR A 252 18.94 -4.98 3.84
CA THR A 252 19.32 -3.80 4.60
C THR A 252 19.61 -4.19 6.05
N GLU A 253 20.78 -3.79 6.54
CA GLU A 253 21.18 -4.02 7.92
C GLU A 253 20.29 -3.23 8.89
N ASN A 254 19.85 -3.90 9.94
CA ASN A 254 19.10 -3.32 11.05
C ASN A 254 19.89 -3.47 12.35
N THR A 255 20.75 -2.51 12.61
CA THR A 255 21.62 -2.51 13.80
C THR A 255 20.84 -2.38 15.10
N LYS A 256 19.63 -1.82 15.08
CA LYS A 256 18.78 -1.68 16.27
C LYS A 256 18.30 -3.05 16.79
N ASP A 257 17.86 -3.91 15.88
CA ASP A 257 17.30 -5.22 16.20
C ASP A 257 18.29 -6.36 15.90
N HIS A 258 19.55 -6.02 15.54
CA HIS A 258 20.61 -6.96 15.19
C HIS A 258 20.19 -8.01 14.15
N ASN A 259 19.54 -7.57 13.08
CA ASN A 259 19.07 -8.43 12.00
C ASN A 259 19.17 -7.74 10.63
N TRP A 260 18.73 -8.42 9.57
CA TRP A 260 18.71 -7.92 8.20
C TRP A 260 17.29 -7.96 7.65
N ARG A 261 16.81 -6.83 7.18
CA ARG A 261 15.52 -6.76 6.50
C ARG A 261 15.71 -7.06 5.03
N VAL A 262 14.87 -7.94 4.51
CA VAL A 262 14.87 -8.32 3.10
C VAL A 262 13.54 -7.90 2.48
N SER A 263 13.60 -7.14 1.40
CA SER A 263 12.45 -6.90 0.52
C SER A 263 12.64 -7.69 -0.75
N MET A 264 11.70 -8.56 -1.07
CA MET A 264 11.72 -9.44 -2.24
C MET A 264 10.67 -8.99 -3.24
N ARG A 265 11.02 -9.01 -4.49
CA ARG A 265 10.12 -8.77 -5.61
C ARG A 265 10.39 -9.81 -6.68
N SER A 266 9.35 -10.14 -7.45
CA SER A 266 9.50 -11.10 -8.54
C SER A 266 8.55 -10.78 -9.69
N ARG A 267 8.78 -11.35 -10.83
CA ARG A 267 7.97 -11.13 -12.05
C ARG A 267 7.02 -12.29 -12.27
N HIS A 268 7.00 -13.37 -11.86
CA HIS A 268 6.05 -14.48 -12.01
C HIS A 268 6.29 -15.60 -10.99
N ILE A 269 7.28 -15.43 -10.12
CA ILE A 269 7.69 -16.43 -9.14
C ILE A 269 7.07 -16.08 -7.79
N PRO A 270 6.18 -16.88 -7.20
CA PRO A 270 5.66 -16.61 -5.86
C PRO A 270 6.77 -16.70 -4.81
N VAL A 271 7.00 -15.58 -4.10
CA VAL A 271 8.06 -15.47 -3.07
C VAL A 271 7.51 -15.38 -1.65
N ASN A 272 6.20 -15.29 -1.46
CA ASN A 272 5.57 -15.15 -0.15
C ASN A 272 5.79 -16.38 0.75
N GLU A 273 5.73 -17.59 0.21
CA GLU A 273 5.99 -18.81 0.96
C GLU A 273 7.44 -18.90 1.43
N ILE A 274 8.39 -18.42 0.57
CA ILE A 274 9.79 -18.32 0.94
C ILE A 274 9.96 -17.28 2.05
N ALA A 275 9.32 -16.11 1.92
CA ALA A 275 9.35 -15.08 2.95
C ALA A 275 8.90 -15.60 4.32
N ASN A 276 7.85 -16.42 4.36
CA ASN A 276 7.33 -17.03 5.58
C ASN A 276 8.38 -17.91 6.30
N LYS A 277 9.21 -18.65 5.54
CA LYS A 277 10.32 -19.44 6.12
C LYS A 277 11.34 -18.57 6.85
N TYR A 278 11.51 -17.30 6.41
CA TYR A 278 12.45 -16.34 6.95
C TYR A 278 11.76 -15.22 7.74
N ARG A 279 10.78 -15.57 8.58
CA ARG A 279 10.13 -14.65 9.54
C ARG A 279 9.49 -13.43 8.86
N GLY A 280 8.87 -13.68 7.72
CA GLY A 280 8.28 -12.65 6.89
C GLY A 280 6.91 -13.00 6.35
N GLY A 281 6.51 -12.36 5.24
CA GLY A 281 5.26 -12.56 4.54
C GLY A 281 5.00 -11.45 3.53
N GLY A 282 3.81 -11.45 2.94
CA GLY A 282 3.39 -10.45 1.95
C GLY A 282 2.61 -11.08 0.79
N HIS A 283 2.53 -10.35 -0.31
CA HIS A 283 1.88 -10.81 -1.53
C HIS A 283 2.74 -11.81 -2.32
N ALA A 284 2.12 -12.56 -3.22
CA ALA A 284 2.81 -13.58 -4.01
C ALA A 284 4.10 -13.08 -4.68
N PHE A 285 4.09 -11.86 -5.23
CA PHE A 285 5.21 -11.29 -5.98
C PHE A 285 5.93 -10.13 -5.28
N ALA A 286 5.51 -9.78 -4.05
CA ALA A 286 6.07 -8.70 -3.26
C ALA A 286 5.99 -9.04 -1.77
N SER A 287 7.09 -9.48 -1.19
CA SER A 287 7.15 -9.94 0.20
C SER A 287 8.36 -9.38 0.93
N GLY A 288 8.27 -9.35 2.27
CA GLY A 288 9.36 -9.01 3.15
C GLY A 288 9.79 -10.20 3.99
N ALA A 289 11.07 -10.25 4.37
CA ALA A 289 11.60 -11.25 5.29
C ALA A 289 12.61 -10.62 6.27
N THR A 290 12.99 -11.37 7.28
CA THR A 290 14.02 -10.98 8.26
C THR A 290 15.04 -12.10 8.39
N LEU A 291 16.33 -11.82 8.12
CA LEU A 291 17.42 -12.72 8.40
C LEU A 291 18.06 -12.34 9.75
N LEU A 292 18.37 -13.33 10.57
CA LEU A 292 19.03 -13.11 11.87
C LEU A 292 20.53 -12.82 11.69
N SER A 293 21.14 -13.34 10.61
CA SER A 293 22.49 -12.98 10.19
C SER A 293 22.59 -13.08 8.67
N LEU A 294 23.64 -12.49 8.08
CA LEU A 294 23.94 -12.66 6.65
C LEU A 294 24.29 -14.11 6.27
N ASP A 295 24.62 -14.97 7.24
CA ASP A 295 24.89 -16.38 6.97
C ASP A 295 23.64 -17.14 6.51
N GLU A 296 22.44 -16.59 6.74
CA GLU A 296 21.18 -17.13 6.21
C GLU A 296 20.94 -16.75 4.73
N LEU A 297 21.67 -15.75 4.20
CA LEU A 297 21.46 -15.27 2.82
C LEU A 297 21.70 -16.35 1.77
N PRO A 298 22.75 -17.18 1.83
CA PRO A 298 22.95 -18.27 0.87
C PRO A 298 21.78 -19.28 0.89
N LEU A 299 21.16 -19.53 2.03
CA LEU A 299 20.03 -20.43 2.16
C LEU A 299 18.78 -19.82 1.51
N LEU A 300 18.52 -18.53 1.77
CA LEU A 300 17.43 -17.80 1.13
C LEU A 300 17.57 -17.80 -0.40
N LEU A 301 18.78 -17.51 -0.91
CA LEU A 301 19.05 -17.49 -2.35
C LEU A 301 18.85 -18.88 -2.97
N ASN A 302 19.24 -19.95 -2.27
CA ASN A 302 19.00 -21.31 -2.73
C ASN A 302 17.52 -21.66 -2.82
N ASP A 303 16.74 -21.34 -1.78
CA ASP A 303 15.27 -21.52 -1.80
C ASP A 303 14.62 -20.77 -2.98
N ILE A 304 15.10 -19.57 -3.30
CA ILE A 304 14.60 -18.79 -4.44
C ILE A 304 14.99 -19.45 -5.76
N LYS A 305 16.23 -19.89 -5.90
CA LYS A 305 16.72 -20.56 -7.14
C LYS A 305 15.99 -21.89 -7.39
N GLU A 306 15.72 -22.66 -6.34
CA GLU A 306 14.90 -23.86 -6.45
C GLU A 306 13.51 -23.52 -7.00
N ARG A 307 12.86 -22.47 -6.49
CA ARG A 307 11.54 -22.03 -6.96
C ARG A 307 11.56 -21.47 -8.39
N ILE A 308 12.68 -20.87 -8.85
CA ILE A 308 12.85 -20.39 -10.23
C ILE A 308 12.92 -21.58 -11.21
N ASN A 309 13.43 -22.73 -10.76
CA ASN A 309 13.68 -23.92 -11.58
C ASN A 309 12.48 -24.92 -11.56
N GLU A 310 11.47 -24.73 -10.70
CA GLU A 310 10.21 -25.44 -10.70
C GLU A 310 9.29 -24.98 -11.86
#